data_f0610f4463c428d732de20a608d9f593
#
_entry.id   f0610f4463c428d732de20a608d9f593
#
_cell.length_a   1.000
_cell.length_b   1.000
_cell.length_c   1.000
_cell.angle_alpha   90.00
_cell.angle_beta   90.00
_cell.angle_gamma   90.00
#
_symmetry.space_group_name_H-M   'P 1'
#
loop_
_entity.id
_entity.type
_entity.pdbx_description
1 polymer ?
#
loop_
_entity_poly.entity_id
_entity_poly.type
_entity_poly.pdbx_seq_one_letter_code
_entity_poly.pdbx_strand_id
1 'polypeptide(L)'
;MKYIIILGDGMADWPVKEFGGKTILQNARKPYMDMLASKGRTGMLKTVPDGFHPGSEVANMTVMGYDVTKSFEGRGVLEAANIGVNIKPGQMGMRCNIICIENGLIKNHSAGHITTPEADELIKALDKELGSDKVHFHTGIQYRHLLVIDGGRKELICTPPHDVPGQPFRDLMIKAATPDAQPTADLLNDLILRSQEILSKHPVNLKRVAQGKDPANSIWPWSPGYRPSMQPINELYPNVRKSSVISAVDLIKGIGHYAGMKVIDVEGATGLFDTNYEGKAQAAIDALRTDDFVYVHVEAPDEAGHEGNFTLKNRTVEDLDSRLIGPIFEEVSKWNEPVAIAVLPDHPTPCAHRTHTSDPIPFLIYAPGLEPDGVTAFDEESCKQGGYGNIEGTEFTRIFLSLK
;
A
#
# COMPACT_ATOMS: atom_id res chain seq x y z
N MET A 1 8.06 -7.96 26.01
CA MET A 1 7.22 -8.60 24.99
C MET A 1 7.56 -8.03 23.61
N LYS A 2 7.59 -8.84 22.59
CA LYS A 2 7.74 -8.42 21.19
C LYS A 2 6.39 -8.51 20.47
N TYR A 3 6.26 -7.84 19.35
CA TYR A 3 4.99 -7.72 18.64
C TYR A 3 5.18 -8.00 17.16
N ILE A 4 4.24 -8.73 16.55
CA ILE A 4 4.18 -8.90 15.11
C ILE A 4 2.75 -8.76 14.61
N ILE A 5 2.55 -7.92 13.61
CA ILE A 5 1.33 -7.85 12.82
C ILE A 5 1.60 -8.58 11.50
N ILE A 6 0.74 -9.53 11.16
CA ILE A 6 0.74 -10.23 9.88
C ILE A 6 -0.55 -9.83 9.16
N LEU A 7 -0.40 -9.07 8.10
CA LEU A 7 -1.51 -8.51 7.34
C LEU A 7 -1.61 -9.20 5.98
N GLY A 8 -2.76 -9.83 5.72
CA GLY A 8 -3.15 -10.31 4.40
C GLY A 8 -4.05 -9.28 3.74
N ASP A 9 -3.48 -8.50 2.83
CA ASP A 9 -4.18 -7.42 2.14
C ASP A 9 -5.44 -7.94 1.47
N GLY A 10 -6.55 -7.24 1.64
CA GLY A 10 -7.81 -7.56 1.01
C GLY A 10 -8.40 -8.96 1.30
N MET A 11 -7.87 -9.73 2.28
CA MET A 11 -8.26 -11.15 2.42
C MET A 11 -9.71 -11.37 2.90
N ALA A 12 -10.35 -10.37 3.52
CA ALA A 12 -11.77 -10.44 3.84
C ALA A 12 -12.63 -10.39 2.56
N ASP A 13 -13.79 -11.05 2.61
CA ASP A 13 -14.68 -11.18 1.44
C ASP A 13 -16.14 -11.27 1.86
N TRP A 14 -17.02 -11.08 0.90
CA TRP A 14 -18.44 -11.39 1.04
C TRP A 14 -18.71 -12.90 0.86
N PRO A 15 -19.89 -13.39 1.27
CA PRO A 15 -20.26 -14.79 1.05
C PRO A 15 -20.21 -15.17 -0.44
N VAL A 16 -19.46 -16.21 -0.75
CA VAL A 16 -19.23 -16.74 -2.12
C VAL A 16 -20.20 -17.88 -2.40
N LYS A 17 -21.01 -17.74 -3.46
CA LYS A 17 -22.03 -18.73 -3.81
C LYS A 17 -21.43 -20.09 -4.10
N GLU A 18 -20.31 -20.15 -4.78
CA GLU A 18 -19.57 -21.36 -5.15
C GLU A 18 -19.04 -22.11 -3.92
N PHE A 19 -18.89 -21.44 -2.80
CA PHE A 19 -18.52 -22.03 -1.51
C PHE A 19 -19.71 -22.26 -0.59
N GLY A 20 -20.92 -22.34 -1.16
CA GLY A 20 -22.13 -22.58 -0.40
C GLY A 20 -22.53 -21.43 0.52
N GLY A 21 -22.16 -20.21 0.16
CA GLY A 21 -22.45 -19.00 0.92
C GLY A 21 -21.46 -18.71 2.06
N LYS A 22 -20.31 -19.40 2.11
CA LYS A 22 -19.21 -19.09 3.00
C LYS A 22 -18.34 -17.96 2.43
N THR A 23 -17.73 -17.17 3.31
CA THR A 23 -16.67 -16.24 2.90
C THR A 23 -15.41 -17.00 2.55
N ILE A 24 -14.40 -16.31 2.01
CA ILE A 24 -13.09 -16.90 1.75
C ILE A 24 -12.47 -17.39 3.06
N LEU A 25 -12.51 -16.57 4.13
CA LEU A 25 -11.97 -16.96 5.43
C LEU A 25 -12.71 -18.14 6.06
N GLN A 26 -14.01 -18.26 5.86
CA GLN A 26 -14.78 -19.41 6.34
C GLN A 26 -14.48 -20.70 5.56
N ASN A 27 -14.08 -20.59 4.28
CA ASN A 27 -13.85 -21.75 3.42
C ASN A 27 -12.41 -22.23 3.45
N ALA A 28 -11.44 -21.32 3.57
CA ALA A 28 -10.01 -21.62 3.52
C ALA A 28 -9.57 -22.53 4.68
N ARG A 29 -8.66 -23.46 4.37
CA ARG A 29 -7.97 -24.27 5.38
C ARG A 29 -6.85 -23.46 6.01
N LYS A 30 -7.10 -22.94 7.21
CA LYS A 30 -6.19 -22.02 7.93
C LYS A 30 -6.00 -22.39 9.41
N PRO A 31 -5.44 -23.59 9.68
CA PRO A 31 -5.35 -24.13 11.05
C PRO A 31 -4.56 -23.26 12.02
N TYR A 32 -3.56 -22.49 11.56
CA TYR A 32 -2.81 -21.60 12.44
C TYR A 32 -3.60 -20.37 12.82
N MET A 33 -4.31 -19.72 11.88
CA MET A 33 -5.20 -18.59 12.19
C MET A 33 -6.30 -19.02 13.16
N ASP A 34 -6.94 -20.17 12.94
CA ASP A 34 -8.00 -20.69 13.81
C ASP A 34 -7.44 -21.06 15.19
N MET A 35 -6.27 -21.65 15.27
CA MET A 35 -5.60 -21.95 16.52
C MET A 35 -5.24 -20.67 17.29
N LEU A 36 -4.70 -19.66 16.62
CA LEU A 36 -4.38 -18.36 17.23
C LEU A 36 -5.65 -17.65 17.72
N ALA A 37 -6.75 -17.69 16.96
CA ALA A 37 -8.05 -17.16 17.40
C ALA A 37 -8.55 -17.90 18.65
N SER A 38 -8.49 -19.23 18.67
CA SER A 38 -8.95 -20.05 19.80
C SER A 38 -8.16 -19.87 21.09
N LYS A 39 -6.91 -19.43 20.99
CA LYS A 39 -6.02 -19.15 22.11
C LYS A 39 -5.84 -17.66 22.42
N GLY A 40 -6.45 -16.81 21.62
CA GLY A 40 -6.36 -15.36 21.71
C GLY A 40 -7.72 -14.69 21.89
N ARG A 41 -7.80 -13.49 21.40
CA ARG A 41 -9.03 -12.68 21.38
C ARG A 41 -9.23 -12.08 20.00
N THR A 42 -10.48 -11.93 19.61
CA THR A 42 -10.90 -11.49 18.29
C THR A 42 -11.83 -10.29 18.37
N GLY A 43 -12.08 -9.68 17.25
CA GLY A 43 -13.02 -8.58 17.10
C GLY A 43 -13.18 -8.16 15.64
N MET A 44 -13.95 -7.10 15.43
CA MET A 44 -14.12 -6.44 14.13
C MET A 44 -13.52 -5.04 14.19
N LEU A 45 -12.77 -4.66 13.16
CA LEU A 45 -12.11 -3.37 13.07
C LEU A 45 -12.58 -2.59 11.84
N LYS A 46 -12.99 -1.35 12.04
CA LYS A 46 -13.20 -0.39 10.97
C LYS A 46 -11.89 0.36 10.68
N THR A 47 -11.22 -0.01 9.61
CA THR A 47 -9.92 0.56 9.20
C THR A 47 -10.05 1.81 8.35
N VAL A 48 -11.14 1.95 7.60
CA VAL A 48 -11.42 3.09 6.73
C VAL A 48 -12.43 4.00 7.40
N PRO A 49 -12.04 5.20 7.86
CA PRO A 49 -12.97 6.17 8.43
C PRO A 49 -14.00 6.67 7.41
N ASP A 50 -15.15 7.15 7.90
CA ASP A 50 -16.18 7.73 7.04
C ASP A 50 -15.63 8.92 6.25
N GLY A 51 -15.97 8.97 4.96
CA GLY A 51 -15.54 10.01 4.04
C GLY A 51 -14.20 9.75 3.33
N PHE A 52 -13.48 8.68 3.71
CA PHE A 52 -12.30 8.24 2.98
C PHE A 52 -12.66 7.17 1.94
N HIS A 53 -11.96 7.21 0.82
CA HIS A 53 -12.01 6.13 -0.16
C HIS A 53 -11.32 4.88 0.44
N PRO A 54 -11.93 3.68 0.36
CA PRO A 54 -11.26 2.47 0.82
C PRO A 54 -10.03 2.20 -0.05
N GLY A 55 -8.87 2.12 0.59
CA GLY A 55 -7.59 1.87 -0.06
C GLY A 55 -6.53 1.48 0.96
N SER A 56 -5.54 0.71 0.47
CA SER A 56 -4.47 0.18 1.33
C SER A 56 -3.68 1.28 2.04
N GLU A 57 -3.56 2.49 1.44
CA GLU A 57 -2.90 3.63 2.10
C GLU A 57 -3.60 4.07 3.38
N VAL A 58 -4.93 4.21 3.33
CA VAL A 58 -5.75 4.62 4.47
C VAL A 58 -5.80 3.51 5.51
N ALA A 59 -6.09 2.29 5.06
CA ALA A 59 -6.29 1.15 5.93
C ALA A 59 -5.00 0.73 6.65
N ASN A 60 -3.87 0.62 5.94
CA ASN A 60 -2.58 0.27 6.56
C ASN A 60 -2.06 1.36 7.51
N MET A 61 -2.24 2.66 7.19
CA MET A 61 -1.91 3.73 8.14
C MET A 61 -2.73 3.60 9.42
N THR A 62 -4.03 3.30 9.31
CA THR A 62 -4.90 3.06 10.46
C THR A 62 -4.43 1.87 11.29
N VAL A 63 -4.13 0.73 10.65
CA VAL A 63 -3.62 -0.48 11.32
C VAL A 63 -2.24 -0.24 11.95
N MET A 64 -1.41 0.65 11.42
CA MET A 64 -0.15 1.06 12.04
C MET A 64 -0.32 2.08 13.18
N GLY A 65 -1.54 2.52 13.47
CA GLY A 65 -1.83 3.41 14.60
C GLY A 65 -1.85 4.90 14.27
N TYR A 66 -1.97 5.27 13.01
CA TYR A 66 -2.06 6.67 12.59
C TYR A 66 -3.50 7.13 12.36
N ASP A 67 -3.85 8.29 12.90
CA ASP A 67 -5.09 8.99 12.59
C ASP A 67 -4.99 9.57 11.19
N VAL A 68 -5.58 8.88 10.21
CA VAL A 68 -5.52 9.27 8.79
C VAL A 68 -6.18 10.60 8.50
N THR A 69 -7.13 11.04 9.34
CA THR A 69 -7.76 12.37 9.19
C THR A 69 -6.76 13.52 9.37
N LYS A 70 -5.63 13.23 10.06
CA LYS A 70 -4.56 14.21 10.33
C LYS A 70 -3.28 13.92 9.57
N SER A 71 -3.04 12.66 9.21
CA SER A 71 -1.74 12.21 8.72
C SER A 71 -1.74 11.92 7.23
N PHE A 72 -2.90 11.58 6.63
CA PHE A 72 -2.96 11.20 5.24
C PHE A 72 -2.89 12.42 4.32
N GLU A 73 -1.93 12.43 3.40
CA GLU A 73 -1.69 13.53 2.48
C GLU A 73 -1.78 13.11 1.00
N GLY A 74 -2.01 11.84 0.74
CA GLY A 74 -2.09 11.28 -0.61
C GLY A 74 -1.08 10.16 -0.83
N ARG A 75 -1.41 9.26 -1.76
CA ARG A 75 -0.60 8.06 -2.07
C ARG A 75 0.77 8.40 -2.66
N GLY A 76 0.84 9.45 -3.49
CA GLY A 76 2.07 9.81 -4.19
C GLY A 76 3.24 10.12 -3.27
N VAL A 77 2.99 10.82 -2.18
CA VAL A 77 4.04 11.19 -1.21
C VAL A 77 4.46 10.02 -0.33
N LEU A 78 3.58 9.05 -0.09
CA LEU A 78 3.95 7.82 0.61
C LEU A 78 4.90 6.99 -0.24
N GLU A 79 4.62 6.81 -1.52
CA GLU A 79 5.49 6.07 -2.46
C GLU A 79 6.85 6.78 -2.68
N ALA A 80 6.89 8.12 -2.58
CA ALA A 80 8.12 8.90 -2.71
C ALA A 80 9.22 8.45 -1.75
N ALA A 81 8.86 8.15 -0.50
CA ALA A 81 9.82 7.74 0.51
C ALA A 81 10.52 6.43 0.15
N ASN A 82 9.84 5.50 -0.51
CA ASN A 82 10.44 4.23 -0.90
C ASN A 82 11.48 4.37 -2.03
N ILE A 83 11.36 5.36 -2.89
CA ILE A 83 12.38 5.65 -3.92
C ILE A 83 13.50 6.57 -3.40
N GLY A 84 13.57 6.77 -2.07
CA GLY A 84 14.62 7.57 -1.42
C GLY A 84 14.39 9.09 -1.49
N VAL A 85 13.22 9.54 -1.91
CA VAL A 85 12.87 10.97 -1.97
C VAL A 85 12.18 11.41 -0.69
N ASN A 86 12.85 12.24 0.08
CA ASN A 86 12.31 12.81 1.30
C ASN A 86 11.64 14.16 1.00
N ILE A 87 10.31 14.18 0.98
CA ILE A 87 9.53 15.42 0.83
C ILE A 87 9.75 16.29 2.06
N LYS A 88 10.26 17.50 1.86
CA LYS A 88 10.55 18.47 2.93
C LYS A 88 9.32 19.32 3.26
N PRO A 89 9.26 19.95 4.44
CA PRO A 89 8.26 20.96 4.72
C PRO A 89 8.26 22.04 3.63
N GLY A 90 7.08 22.42 3.14
CA GLY A 90 6.94 23.39 2.05
C GLY A 90 7.05 22.82 0.64
N GLN A 91 7.37 21.54 0.49
CA GLN A 91 7.35 20.83 -0.78
C GLN A 91 6.04 20.06 -0.97
N MET A 92 5.53 20.05 -2.19
CA MET A 92 4.44 19.19 -2.66
C MET A 92 5.02 18.09 -3.54
N GLY A 93 4.69 16.83 -3.24
CA GLY A 93 5.02 15.67 -4.08
C GLY A 93 3.80 15.19 -4.86
N MET A 94 4.02 14.67 -6.06
CA MET A 94 3.00 14.09 -6.92
C MET A 94 3.52 12.82 -7.58
N ARG A 95 2.67 11.81 -7.74
CA ARG A 95 2.96 10.77 -8.73
C ARG A 95 3.07 11.44 -10.11
N CYS A 96 4.07 11.01 -10.88
CA CYS A 96 4.31 11.51 -12.21
C CYS A 96 4.49 10.32 -13.16
N ASN A 97 3.41 9.87 -13.77
CA ASN A 97 3.52 8.82 -14.78
C ASN A 97 4.15 9.39 -16.05
N ILE A 98 4.89 8.56 -16.77
CA ILE A 98 5.16 8.80 -18.20
C ILE A 98 4.19 7.94 -19.01
N ILE A 99 3.40 8.57 -19.85
CA ILE A 99 2.26 7.97 -20.56
C ILE A 99 2.45 8.05 -22.08
N CYS A 100 1.64 7.27 -22.81
CA CYS A 100 1.53 7.40 -24.24
C CYS A 100 0.28 8.20 -24.63
N ILE A 101 0.48 9.33 -25.33
CA ILE A 101 -0.57 10.09 -25.99
C ILE A 101 -0.45 9.87 -27.50
N GLU A 102 -1.53 9.47 -28.14
CA GLU A 102 -1.65 9.27 -29.58
C GLU A 102 -2.88 9.98 -30.13
N ASN A 103 -2.72 10.78 -31.17
CA ASN A 103 -3.80 11.57 -31.79
C ASN A 103 -4.59 12.45 -30.79
N GLY A 104 -3.91 12.97 -29.75
CA GLY A 104 -4.52 13.78 -28.69
C GLY A 104 -5.29 13.00 -27.62
N LEU A 105 -5.28 11.67 -27.69
CA LEU A 105 -5.94 10.79 -26.71
C LEU A 105 -4.91 10.11 -25.82
N ILE A 106 -5.25 9.87 -24.56
CA ILE A 106 -4.45 9.02 -23.66
C ILE A 106 -4.58 7.58 -24.16
N LYS A 107 -3.54 7.09 -24.84
CA LYS A 107 -3.54 5.72 -25.38
C LYS A 107 -3.37 4.70 -24.27
N ASN A 108 -2.40 4.90 -23.40
CA ASN A 108 -2.20 4.09 -22.22
C ASN A 108 -1.38 4.84 -21.15
N HIS A 109 -1.56 4.45 -19.90
CA HIS A 109 -0.95 5.07 -18.71
C HIS A 109 0.46 4.58 -18.39
N SER A 110 0.94 3.53 -19.09
CA SER A 110 2.19 2.82 -18.81
C SER A 110 3.23 2.96 -19.92
N ALA A 111 2.94 3.76 -20.96
CA ALA A 111 3.76 3.88 -22.16
C ALA A 111 4.12 2.50 -22.76
N GLY A 112 3.13 1.58 -22.82
CA GLY A 112 3.33 0.21 -23.31
C GLY A 112 4.30 -0.59 -22.44
N HIS A 113 4.18 -0.48 -21.11
CA HIS A 113 5.04 -1.13 -20.10
C HIS A 113 6.53 -0.79 -20.33
N ILE A 114 6.85 0.51 -20.37
CA ILE A 114 8.23 0.98 -20.49
C ILE A 114 9.11 0.39 -19.39
N THR A 115 10.36 0.04 -19.72
CA THR A 115 11.31 -0.48 -18.74
C THR A 115 11.90 0.63 -17.88
N THR A 116 12.31 0.30 -16.65
CA THR A 116 12.92 1.29 -15.75
C THR A 116 14.18 1.96 -16.35
N PRO A 117 15.10 1.23 -17.02
CA PRO A 117 16.25 1.90 -17.66
C PRO A 117 15.88 2.91 -18.75
N GLU A 118 14.90 2.57 -19.62
CA GLU A 118 14.41 3.51 -20.64
C GLU A 118 13.75 4.75 -20.00
N ALA A 119 12.95 4.53 -18.97
CA ALA A 119 12.25 5.60 -18.26
C ALA A 119 13.23 6.52 -17.49
N ASP A 120 14.27 5.97 -16.89
CA ASP A 120 15.31 6.72 -16.18
C ASP A 120 16.00 7.74 -17.09
N GLU A 121 16.34 7.35 -18.33
CA GLU A 121 16.93 8.26 -19.31
C GLU A 121 15.95 9.42 -19.63
N LEU A 122 14.67 9.13 -19.79
CA LEU A 122 13.64 10.13 -20.10
C LEU A 122 13.42 11.10 -18.92
N ILE A 123 13.34 10.59 -17.69
CA ILE A 123 13.13 11.41 -16.50
C ILE A 123 14.34 12.31 -16.23
N LYS A 124 15.55 11.80 -16.39
CA LYS A 124 16.76 12.62 -16.28
C LYS A 124 16.85 13.72 -17.34
N ALA A 125 16.38 13.43 -18.56
CA ALA A 125 16.28 14.45 -19.60
C ALA A 125 15.26 15.53 -19.23
N LEU A 126 14.11 15.14 -18.68
CA LEU A 126 13.10 16.10 -18.20
C LEU A 126 13.61 16.94 -17.02
N ASP A 127 14.29 16.34 -16.05
CA ASP A 127 14.87 17.09 -14.92
C ASP A 127 15.91 18.10 -15.39
N LYS A 128 16.74 17.73 -16.38
CA LYS A 128 17.72 18.64 -16.98
C LYS A 128 17.09 19.82 -17.73
N GLU A 129 16.00 19.58 -18.49
CA GLU A 129 15.40 20.58 -19.39
C GLU A 129 14.28 21.39 -18.75
N LEU A 130 13.53 20.81 -17.80
CA LEU A 130 12.37 21.41 -17.14
C LEU A 130 12.58 21.60 -15.63
N GLY A 131 13.57 20.92 -15.05
CA GLY A 131 13.93 21.06 -13.65
C GLY A 131 14.45 22.46 -13.32
N SER A 132 14.28 22.86 -12.05
CA SER A 132 14.71 24.16 -11.53
C SER A 132 14.87 24.08 -10.02
N ASP A 133 15.20 25.18 -9.37
CA ASP A 133 15.21 25.26 -7.90
C ASP A 133 13.85 24.89 -7.24
N LYS A 134 12.77 24.89 -8.03
CA LYS A 134 11.41 24.62 -7.56
C LYS A 134 10.80 23.35 -8.13
N VAL A 135 11.35 22.78 -9.17
CA VAL A 135 10.76 21.65 -9.91
C VAL A 135 11.81 20.55 -10.01
N HIS A 136 11.52 19.37 -9.46
CA HIS A 136 12.42 18.24 -9.40
C HIS A 136 11.74 16.97 -9.85
N PHE A 137 12.32 16.32 -10.86
CA PHE A 137 11.85 15.01 -11.33
C PHE A 137 12.71 13.90 -10.75
N HIS A 138 12.09 12.88 -10.20
CA HIS A 138 12.79 11.74 -9.61
C HIS A 138 12.36 10.44 -10.28
N THR A 139 13.33 9.64 -10.69
CA THR A 139 13.08 8.34 -11.30
C THR A 139 12.53 7.35 -10.27
N GLY A 140 11.43 6.70 -10.61
CA GLY A 140 10.89 5.55 -9.89
C GLY A 140 11.02 4.28 -10.73
N ILE A 141 9.96 3.45 -10.75
CA ILE A 141 9.97 2.13 -11.40
C ILE A 141 9.05 2.15 -12.62
N GLN A 142 9.58 1.73 -13.78
CA GLN A 142 8.83 1.65 -15.04
C GLN A 142 8.24 3.03 -15.41
N TYR A 143 6.92 3.13 -15.54
CA TYR A 143 6.21 4.36 -15.88
C TYR A 143 5.88 5.25 -14.67
N ARG A 144 6.18 4.81 -13.44
CA ARG A 144 5.83 5.49 -12.18
C ARG A 144 7.02 6.27 -11.64
N HIS A 145 6.92 7.56 -11.63
CA HIS A 145 7.93 8.51 -11.17
C HIS A 145 7.34 9.50 -10.18
N LEU A 146 8.16 10.39 -9.66
CA LEU A 146 7.76 11.43 -8.74
C LEU A 146 8.15 12.81 -9.29
N LEU A 147 7.23 13.76 -9.12
CA LEU A 147 7.48 15.19 -9.32
C LEU A 147 7.36 15.90 -7.97
N VAL A 148 8.35 16.71 -7.62
CA VAL A 148 8.37 17.53 -6.40
C VAL A 148 8.38 18.99 -6.79
N ILE A 149 7.48 19.79 -6.19
CA ILE A 149 7.35 21.23 -6.42
C ILE A 149 7.54 21.99 -5.12
N ASP A 150 8.56 22.85 -5.04
CA ASP A 150 8.77 23.74 -3.91
C ASP A 150 7.71 24.84 -3.89
N GLY A 151 7.00 24.96 -2.79
CA GLY A 151 5.89 25.92 -2.65
C GLY A 151 4.63 25.56 -3.44
N GLY A 152 4.55 24.36 -4.02
CA GLY A 152 3.37 23.89 -4.74
C GLY A 152 2.15 23.72 -3.83
N ARG A 153 0.95 23.93 -4.38
CA ARG A 153 -0.34 23.79 -3.67
C ARG A 153 -1.01 22.48 -4.09
N LYS A 154 -1.42 21.66 -3.11
CA LYS A 154 -2.04 20.34 -3.34
C LYS A 154 -3.54 20.41 -3.69
N GLU A 155 -4.18 21.53 -3.50
CA GLU A 155 -5.62 21.75 -3.76
C GLU A 155 -5.88 21.75 -5.29
N LEU A 156 -5.64 20.62 -5.93
CA LEU A 156 -5.72 20.39 -7.36
C LEU A 156 -6.73 19.29 -7.69
N ILE A 157 -7.39 19.43 -8.83
CA ILE A 157 -8.22 18.39 -9.43
C ILE A 157 -7.39 17.70 -10.50
N CYS A 158 -7.02 16.47 -10.25
CA CYS A 158 -6.21 15.63 -11.12
C CYS A 158 -6.94 14.32 -11.41
N THR A 159 -6.79 13.81 -12.62
CA THR A 159 -7.39 12.53 -13.01
C THR A 159 -6.30 11.46 -13.14
N PRO A 160 -6.41 10.30 -12.46
CA PRO A 160 -5.50 9.18 -12.67
C PRO A 160 -5.51 8.71 -14.13
N PRO A 161 -4.35 8.53 -14.78
CA PRO A 161 -4.34 8.24 -16.23
C PRO A 161 -4.84 6.84 -16.59
N HIS A 162 -4.89 5.92 -15.64
CA HIS A 162 -5.42 4.56 -15.83
C HIS A 162 -6.95 4.50 -15.85
N ASP A 163 -7.63 5.53 -15.35
CA ASP A 163 -9.10 5.60 -15.33
C ASP A 163 -9.68 6.16 -16.64
N VAL A 164 -8.82 6.74 -17.49
CA VAL A 164 -9.28 7.54 -18.66
C VAL A 164 -8.60 7.15 -19.98
N PRO A 165 -8.37 5.87 -20.27
CA PRO A 165 -7.82 5.48 -21.57
C PRO A 165 -8.79 5.87 -22.69
N GLY A 166 -8.23 6.36 -23.81
CA GLY A 166 -9.01 6.79 -24.97
C GLY A 166 -9.65 8.18 -24.86
N GLN A 167 -9.52 8.87 -23.73
CA GLN A 167 -10.09 10.22 -23.58
C GLN A 167 -9.10 11.31 -24.06
N PRO A 168 -9.62 12.46 -24.53
CA PRO A 168 -8.80 13.60 -24.94
C PRO A 168 -8.02 14.17 -23.74
N PHE A 169 -6.68 14.18 -23.82
CA PHE A 169 -5.85 14.63 -22.69
C PHE A 169 -6.08 16.10 -22.32
N ARG A 170 -6.44 16.95 -23.29
CA ARG A 170 -6.68 18.39 -23.08
C ARG A 170 -7.88 18.66 -22.18
N ASP A 171 -8.89 17.81 -22.19
CA ASP A 171 -10.08 17.95 -21.34
C ASP A 171 -9.79 17.56 -19.89
N LEU A 172 -8.69 16.83 -19.67
CA LEU A 172 -8.26 16.25 -18.41
C LEU A 172 -7.08 17.00 -17.76
N MET A 173 -6.70 18.16 -18.33
CA MET A 173 -5.64 19.00 -17.77
C MET A 173 -5.96 19.38 -16.32
N ILE A 174 -4.93 19.56 -15.50
CA ILE A 174 -5.03 19.84 -14.07
C ILE A 174 -5.76 21.15 -13.84
N LYS A 175 -6.72 21.16 -12.89
CA LYS A 175 -7.49 22.35 -12.50
C LYS A 175 -7.21 22.68 -11.04
N ALA A 176 -7.18 23.96 -10.72
CA ALA A 176 -7.12 24.39 -9.34
C ALA A 176 -8.48 24.18 -8.65
N ALA A 177 -8.47 23.59 -7.47
CA ALA A 177 -9.67 23.48 -6.61
C ALA A 177 -9.89 24.75 -5.78
N THR A 178 -8.83 25.58 -5.60
CA THR A 178 -8.86 26.88 -4.92
C THR A 178 -8.10 27.93 -5.72
N PRO A 179 -8.42 29.21 -5.59
CA PRO A 179 -7.71 30.28 -6.31
C PRO A 179 -6.18 30.27 -6.05
N ASP A 180 -5.76 29.98 -4.83
CA ASP A 180 -4.34 29.93 -4.45
C ASP A 180 -3.55 28.79 -5.12
N ALA A 181 -4.24 27.76 -5.61
CA ALA A 181 -3.64 26.67 -6.32
C ALA A 181 -3.50 26.89 -7.84
N GLN A 182 -4.07 27.98 -8.37
CA GLN A 182 -4.04 28.26 -9.81
C GLN A 182 -2.61 28.36 -10.37
N PRO A 183 -1.65 29.05 -9.74
CA PRO A 183 -0.27 29.07 -10.25
C PRO A 183 0.38 27.69 -10.32
N THR A 184 0.04 26.79 -9.39
CA THR A 184 0.53 25.41 -9.40
C THR A 184 -0.10 24.62 -10.55
N ALA A 185 -1.40 24.75 -10.77
CA ALA A 185 -2.09 24.10 -11.89
C ALA A 185 -1.52 24.57 -13.24
N ASP A 186 -1.29 25.88 -13.41
CA ASP A 186 -0.74 26.45 -14.63
C ASP A 186 0.70 25.93 -14.87
N LEU A 187 1.54 25.89 -13.85
CA LEU A 187 2.90 25.31 -13.92
C LEU A 187 2.87 23.84 -14.36
N LEU A 188 2.03 23.02 -13.71
CA LEU A 188 1.94 21.60 -14.02
C LEU A 188 1.45 21.36 -15.46
N ASN A 189 0.50 22.14 -15.91
CA ASN A 189 -0.01 22.06 -17.30
C ASN A 189 1.05 22.48 -18.31
N ASP A 190 1.85 23.51 -18.02
CA ASP A 190 3.00 23.90 -18.85
C ASP A 190 4.04 22.75 -18.90
N LEU A 191 4.37 22.15 -17.77
CA LEU A 191 5.27 21.00 -17.72
C LEU A 191 4.77 19.81 -18.54
N ILE A 192 3.46 19.50 -18.49
CA ILE A 192 2.85 18.46 -19.33
C ILE A 192 3.08 18.75 -20.82
N LEU A 193 2.76 19.95 -21.28
CA LEU A 193 2.88 20.33 -22.68
C LEU A 193 4.34 20.35 -23.15
N ARG A 194 5.23 20.95 -22.38
CA ARG A 194 6.67 21.00 -22.71
C ARG A 194 7.33 19.63 -22.68
N SER A 195 6.88 18.73 -21.78
CA SER A 195 7.39 17.36 -21.76
C SER A 195 7.12 16.63 -23.08
N GLN A 196 5.98 16.88 -23.72
CA GLN A 196 5.63 16.27 -25.01
C GLN A 196 6.61 16.71 -26.13
N GLU A 197 7.04 17.98 -26.11
CA GLU A 197 8.01 18.49 -27.09
C GLU A 197 9.40 17.87 -26.93
N ILE A 198 9.82 17.63 -25.68
CA ILE A 198 11.13 17.03 -25.35
C ILE A 198 11.09 15.53 -25.63
N LEU A 199 10.10 14.85 -25.06
CA LEU A 199 10.02 13.39 -25.08
C LEU A 199 9.76 12.83 -26.48
N SER A 200 9.00 13.53 -27.34
CA SER A 200 8.75 13.11 -28.73
C SER A 200 10.02 13.04 -29.59
N LYS A 201 11.03 13.81 -29.26
CA LYS A 201 12.31 13.87 -29.98
C LYS A 201 13.42 13.04 -29.32
N HIS A 202 13.16 12.50 -28.12
CA HIS A 202 14.20 11.80 -27.34
C HIS A 202 14.58 10.46 -28.03
N PRO A 203 15.89 10.12 -28.11
CA PRO A 203 16.36 8.89 -28.76
C PRO A 203 15.69 7.60 -28.29
N VAL A 204 15.41 7.48 -27.00
CA VAL A 204 14.67 6.33 -26.42
C VAL A 204 13.32 6.17 -27.10
N ASN A 205 12.53 7.24 -27.22
CA ASN A 205 11.21 7.17 -27.83
C ASN A 205 11.27 6.94 -29.35
N LEU A 206 12.24 7.53 -30.04
CA LEU A 206 12.46 7.25 -31.47
C LEU A 206 12.78 5.78 -31.72
N LYS A 207 13.62 5.18 -30.86
CA LYS A 207 13.94 3.74 -30.90
C LYS A 207 12.71 2.88 -30.60
N ARG A 208 11.90 3.26 -29.58
CA ARG A 208 10.65 2.54 -29.25
C ARG A 208 9.67 2.54 -30.42
N VAL A 209 9.44 3.69 -31.04
CA VAL A 209 8.57 3.81 -32.20
C VAL A 209 9.08 2.96 -33.38
N ALA A 210 10.41 2.99 -33.65
CA ALA A 210 11.01 2.16 -34.69
C ALA A 210 10.86 0.64 -34.42
N GLN A 211 10.67 0.25 -33.16
CA GLN A 211 10.41 -1.14 -32.74
C GLN A 211 8.91 -1.47 -32.68
N GLY A 212 8.01 -0.57 -33.06
CA GLY A 212 6.56 -0.76 -32.96
C GLY A 212 6.02 -0.71 -31.52
N LYS A 213 6.78 -0.12 -30.58
CA LYS A 213 6.38 0.07 -29.20
C LYS A 213 5.80 1.47 -28.99
N ASP A 214 4.91 1.60 -28.01
CA ASP A 214 4.37 2.89 -27.63
C ASP A 214 5.46 3.80 -27.05
N PRO A 215 5.57 5.07 -27.50
CA PRO A 215 6.48 6.03 -26.89
C PRO A 215 5.96 6.50 -25.52
N ALA A 216 6.86 6.82 -24.62
CA ALA A 216 6.55 7.54 -23.38
C ALA A 216 6.68 9.04 -23.65
N ASN A 217 5.66 9.64 -24.28
CA ASN A 217 5.75 10.95 -24.89
C ASN A 217 5.10 12.09 -24.11
N SER A 218 4.60 11.83 -22.90
CA SER A 218 4.08 12.87 -22.01
C SER A 218 4.26 12.47 -20.55
N ILE A 219 4.53 13.44 -19.66
CA ILE A 219 4.31 13.25 -18.24
C ILE A 219 2.83 13.39 -17.91
N TRP A 220 2.42 12.79 -16.80
CA TRP A 220 1.08 12.92 -16.24
C TRP A 220 1.14 12.98 -14.71
N PRO A 221 1.27 14.19 -14.11
CA PRO A 221 1.25 14.39 -12.68
C PRO A 221 -0.15 14.20 -12.10
N TRP A 222 -0.27 13.49 -10.97
CA TRP A 222 -1.52 13.27 -10.26
C TRP A 222 -1.28 12.88 -8.80
N SER A 223 -2.34 12.85 -7.97
CA SER A 223 -2.25 12.55 -6.54
C SER A 223 -1.25 13.44 -5.80
N PRO A 224 -1.48 14.77 -5.77
CA PRO A 224 -0.65 15.71 -5.02
C PRO A 224 -0.80 15.53 -3.51
N GLY A 225 0.28 15.78 -2.76
CA GLY A 225 0.26 15.78 -1.31
C GLY A 225 1.49 16.46 -0.72
N TYR A 226 1.41 16.79 0.56
CA TYR A 226 2.56 17.26 1.34
C TYR A 226 3.23 16.08 2.06
N ARG A 227 4.32 16.36 2.76
CA ARG A 227 4.91 15.38 3.66
C ARG A 227 3.86 14.94 4.70
N PRO A 228 3.59 13.63 4.85
CA PRO A 228 2.66 13.15 5.87
C PRO A 228 3.09 13.57 7.26
N SER A 229 2.14 14.02 8.08
CA SER A 229 2.37 14.32 9.49
C SER A 229 2.33 13.03 10.32
N MET A 230 3.36 12.21 10.15
CA MET A 230 3.51 10.94 10.84
C MET A 230 4.66 11.03 11.84
N GLN A 231 4.34 10.80 13.13
CA GLN A 231 5.38 10.61 14.14
C GLN A 231 5.98 9.20 14.01
N PRO A 232 7.29 9.03 14.23
CA PRO A 232 7.89 7.71 14.31
C PRO A 232 7.17 6.80 15.34
N ILE A 233 7.06 5.51 15.03
CA ILE A 233 6.28 4.57 15.87
C ILE A 233 6.83 4.46 17.29
N ASN A 234 8.14 4.62 17.47
CA ASN A 234 8.79 4.63 18.79
C ASN A 234 8.51 5.88 19.62
N GLU A 235 8.04 6.96 18.99
CA GLU A 235 7.55 8.15 19.69
C GLU A 235 6.08 8.00 20.09
N LEU A 236 5.27 7.34 19.24
CA LEU A 236 3.87 7.04 19.54
C LEU A 236 3.74 5.95 20.61
N TYR A 237 4.61 4.94 20.55
CA TYR A 237 4.61 3.77 21.45
C TYR A 237 6.01 3.58 22.06
N PRO A 238 6.30 4.19 23.21
CA PRO A 238 7.66 4.18 23.81
C PRO A 238 8.21 2.80 24.19
N ASN A 239 7.35 1.80 24.29
CA ASN A 239 7.75 0.40 24.47
C ASN A 239 8.26 -0.27 23.19
N VAL A 240 8.08 0.35 22.04
CA VAL A 240 8.61 -0.06 20.73
C VAL A 240 9.80 0.81 20.38
N ARG A 241 11.02 0.34 20.69
CA ARG A 241 12.26 1.09 20.40
C ARG A 241 12.76 0.89 18.97
N LYS A 242 12.57 -0.31 18.45
CA LYS A 242 12.97 -0.70 17.10
C LYS A 242 11.83 -1.42 16.42
N SER A 243 11.62 -1.10 15.15
CA SER A 243 10.56 -1.70 14.35
C SER A 243 10.98 -1.88 12.88
N SER A 244 10.40 -2.88 12.24
CA SER A 244 10.64 -3.18 10.82
C SER A 244 9.34 -3.43 10.08
N VAL A 245 9.35 -3.13 8.78
CA VAL A 245 8.29 -3.45 7.84
C VAL A 245 8.82 -4.36 6.72
N ILE A 246 8.06 -5.40 6.42
CA ILE A 246 8.33 -6.38 5.35
C ILE A 246 7.16 -6.34 4.38
N SER A 247 7.40 -5.87 3.16
CA SER A 247 6.39 -5.82 2.10
C SER A 247 7.07 -5.83 0.72
N ALA A 248 6.36 -6.32 -0.29
CA ALA A 248 6.75 -6.15 -1.70
C ALA A 248 6.20 -4.84 -2.30
N VAL A 249 5.29 -4.17 -1.61
CA VAL A 249 4.52 -3.02 -2.11
C VAL A 249 5.17 -1.71 -1.68
N ASP A 250 5.51 -0.86 -2.65
CA ASP A 250 6.21 0.41 -2.40
C ASP A 250 5.44 1.36 -1.48
N LEU A 251 4.11 1.35 -1.58
CA LEU A 251 3.22 2.11 -0.72
C LEU A 251 3.42 1.77 0.76
N ILE A 252 3.41 0.47 1.09
CA ILE A 252 3.55 -0.02 2.47
C ILE A 252 4.95 0.25 3.01
N LYS A 253 5.97 0.06 2.18
CA LYS A 253 7.34 0.44 2.52
C LYS A 253 7.46 1.93 2.81
N GLY A 254 6.78 2.77 2.01
CA GLY A 254 6.74 4.21 2.20
C GLY A 254 6.06 4.62 3.51
N ILE A 255 4.93 3.99 3.87
CA ILE A 255 4.29 4.19 5.18
C ILE A 255 5.26 3.82 6.30
N GLY A 256 5.91 2.65 6.20
CA GLY A 256 6.92 2.20 7.17
C GLY A 256 8.09 3.18 7.30
N HIS A 257 8.57 3.73 6.19
CA HIS A 257 9.62 4.74 6.21
C HIS A 257 9.20 6.00 7.01
N TYR A 258 8.00 6.55 6.73
CA TYR A 258 7.50 7.71 7.50
C TYR A 258 7.20 7.37 8.97
N ALA A 259 6.86 6.11 9.25
CA ALA A 259 6.71 5.59 10.60
C ALA A 259 8.05 5.37 11.35
N GLY A 260 9.19 5.65 10.71
CA GLY A 260 10.52 5.44 11.28
C GLY A 260 10.92 3.97 11.40
N MET A 261 10.26 3.07 10.64
CA MET A 261 10.54 1.64 10.64
C MET A 261 11.66 1.31 9.64
N LYS A 262 12.43 0.27 9.94
CA LYS A 262 13.39 -0.30 8.99
C LYS A 262 12.64 -1.08 7.91
N VAL A 263 12.82 -0.72 6.65
CA VAL A 263 12.30 -1.49 5.51
C VAL A 263 13.21 -2.69 5.27
N ILE A 264 12.61 -3.87 5.18
CA ILE A 264 13.31 -5.12 4.88
C ILE A 264 12.81 -5.64 3.55
N ASP A 265 13.71 -5.67 2.57
CA ASP A 265 13.46 -6.28 1.27
C ASP A 265 13.73 -7.79 1.33
N VAL A 266 12.82 -8.57 0.72
CA VAL A 266 12.93 -10.02 0.66
C VAL A 266 13.05 -10.44 -0.80
N GLU A 267 14.10 -11.17 -1.12
CA GLU A 267 14.30 -11.69 -2.48
C GLU A 267 13.15 -12.60 -2.91
N GLY A 268 12.63 -12.37 -4.11
CA GLY A 268 11.47 -13.10 -4.64
C GLY A 268 10.13 -12.71 -4.03
N ALA A 269 10.09 -11.69 -3.16
CA ALA A 269 8.83 -11.13 -2.71
C ALA A 269 8.17 -10.31 -3.84
N THR A 270 6.93 -10.64 -4.15
CA THR A 270 6.08 -9.96 -5.13
C THR A 270 4.76 -9.54 -4.49
N GLY A 271 3.95 -8.73 -5.19
CA GLY A 271 2.55 -8.46 -4.82
C GLY A 271 1.58 -9.58 -5.25
N LEU A 272 2.05 -10.65 -5.90
CA LEU A 272 1.23 -11.69 -6.50
C LEU A 272 1.22 -12.98 -5.66
N PHE A 273 0.43 -13.96 -6.10
CA PHE A 273 0.25 -15.24 -5.42
C PHE A 273 1.53 -16.12 -5.34
N ASP A 274 2.49 -15.86 -6.20
CA ASP A 274 3.80 -16.53 -6.24
C ASP A 274 4.87 -15.87 -5.34
N THR A 275 4.48 -14.92 -4.51
CA THR A 275 5.39 -14.24 -3.58
C THR A 275 6.13 -15.24 -2.70
N ASN A 276 7.36 -14.87 -2.30
CA ASN A 276 8.19 -15.69 -1.40
C ASN A 276 7.68 -15.60 0.05
N TYR A 277 6.67 -16.41 0.39
CA TYR A 277 6.10 -16.48 1.75
C TYR A 277 7.13 -16.92 2.78
N GLU A 278 7.91 -17.96 2.47
CA GLU A 278 8.95 -18.52 3.36
C GLU A 278 10.05 -17.50 3.63
N GLY A 279 10.48 -16.78 2.60
CA GLY A 279 11.45 -15.69 2.73
C GLY A 279 10.94 -14.56 3.61
N LYS A 280 9.66 -14.17 3.48
CA LYS A 280 9.02 -13.18 4.38
C LYS A 280 8.93 -13.70 5.81
N ALA A 281 8.58 -14.97 6.01
CA ALA A 281 8.55 -15.59 7.34
C ALA A 281 9.93 -15.56 8.01
N GLN A 282 10.97 -15.98 7.29
CA GLN A 282 12.34 -15.97 7.81
C GLN A 282 12.81 -14.55 8.14
N ALA A 283 12.54 -13.58 7.25
CA ALA A 283 12.89 -12.18 7.50
C ALA A 283 12.18 -11.62 8.73
N ALA A 284 10.91 -11.99 8.97
CA ALA A 284 10.17 -11.60 10.16
C ALA A 284 10.75 -12.20 11.44
N ILE A 285 11.10 -13.48 11.42
CA ILE A 285 11.75 -14.17 12.53
C ILE A 285 13.09 -13.49 12.86
N ASP A 286 13.91 -13.22 11.86
CA ASP A 286 15.22 -12.60 12.04
C ASP A 286 15.09 -11.15 12.57
N ALA A 287 14.13 -10.40 12.04
CA ALA A 287 13.83 -9.06 12.53
C ALA A 287 13.37 -9.06 14.00
N LEU A 288 12.48 -9.97 14.37
CA LEU A 288 12.01 -10.12 15.77
C LEU A 288 13.13 -10.43 16.77
N ARG A 289 14.28 -10.98 16.35
CA ARG A 289 15.43 -11.19 17.26
C ARG A 289 16.00 -9.86 17.78
N THR A 290 15.90 -8.79 17.03
CA THR A 290 16.51 -7.48 17.35
C THR A 290 15.50 -6.36 17.53
N ASP A 291 14.32 -6.49 16.95
CA ASP A 291 13.30 -5.46 16.93
C ASP A 291 12.15 -5.81 17.90
N ASP A 292 11.51 -4.79 18.44
CA ASP A 292 10.39 -4.93 19.37
C ASP A 292 9.05 -5.11 18.59
N PHE A 293 8.98 -4.59 17.35
CA PHE A 293 7.79 -4.68 16.52
C PHE A 293 8.12 -4.95 15.04
N VAL A 294 7.41 -5.90 14.43
CA VAL A 294 7.54 -6.23 13.01
C VAL A 294 6.16 -6.20 12.35
N TYR A 295 6.07 -5.54 11.20
CA TYR A 295 4.88 -5.48 10.36
C TYR A 295 5.14 -6.25 9.07
N VAL A 296 4.38 -7.33 8.84
CA VAL A 296 4.50 -8.17 7.64
C VAL A 296 3.25 -8.02 6.79
N HIS A 297 3.44 -7.64 5.54
CA HIS A 297 2.37 -7.41 4.59
C HIS A 297 2.45 -8.36 3.41
N VAL A 298 1.31 -8.93 3.01
CA VAL A 298 1.16 -9.86 1.88
C VAL A 298 -0.02 -9.39 1.03
N GLU A 299 0.25 -8.93 -0.18
CA GLU A 299 -0.71 -8.37 -1.15
C GLU A 299 -1.56 -9.42 -1.86
N ALA A 300 -1.07 -10.64 -1.97
CA ALA A 300 -1.62 -11.70 -2.84
C ALA A 300 -3.14 -11.95 -2.73
N PRO A 301 -3.79 -11.88 -1.56
CA PRO A 301 -5.25 -12.05 -1.46
C PRO A 301 -6.02 -10.88 -2.10
N ASP A 302 -5.48 -9.66 -2.05
CA ASP A 302 -6.09 -8.47 -2.65
C ASP A 302 -6.10 -8.56 -4.17
N GLU A 303 -4.97 -8.86 -4.78
CA GLU A 303 -4.85 -9.03 -6.24
C GLU A 303 -5.80 -10.12 -6.76
N ALA A 304 -5.92 -11.26 -6.05
CA ALA A 304 -6.89 -12.30 -6.38
C ALA A 304 -8.34 -11.81 -6.26
N GLY A 305 -8.62 -10.92 -5.31
CA GLY A 305 -9.91 -10.23 -5.15
C GLY A 305 -10.23 -9.31 -6.34
N HIS A 306 -9.28 -8.51 -6.77
CA HIS A 306 -9.39 -7.64 -7.97
C HIS A 306 -9.62 -8.44 -9.26
N GLU A 307 -8.98 -9.60 -9.40
CA GLU A 307 -9.24 -10.52 -10.52
C GLU A 307 -10.65 -11.14 -10.45
N GLY A 308 -11.32 -11.09 -9.29
CA GLY A 308 -12.57 -11.80 -9.04
C GLY A 308 -12.38 -13.32 -8.97
N ASN A 309 -11.18 -13.75 -8.62
CA ASN A 309 -10.77 -15.16 -8.61
C ASN A 309 -10.84 -15.74 -7.19
N PHE A 310 -12.03 -16.13 -6.76
CA PHE A 310 -12.26 -16.67 -5.42
C PHE A 310 -11.48 -17.94 -5.11
N THR A 311 -11.20 -18.81 -6.11
CA THR A 311 -10.37 -20.01 -5.91
C THR A 311 -8.92 -19.64 -5.63
N LEU A 312 -8.37 -18.69 -6.38
CA LEU A 312 -7.01 -18.19 -6.16
C LEU A 312 -6.93 -17.46 -4.80
N LYS A 313 -7.91 -16.62 -4.49
CA LYS A 313 -7.95 -15.90 -3.20
C LYS A 313 -7.99 -16.87 -2.02
N ASN A 314 -8.83 -17.90 -2.09
CA ASN A 314 -8.85 -18.97 -1.07
C ASN A 314 -7.46 -19.60 -0.88
N ARG A 315 -6.78 -19.92 -1.99
CA ARG A 315 -5.42 -20.48 -1.95
C ARG A 315 -4.41 -19.51 -1.33
N THR A 316 -4.47 -18.21 -1.65
CA THR A 316 -3.53 -17.23 -1.08
C THR A 316 -3.69 -17.08 0.44
N VAL A 317 -4.90 -17.23 0.96
CA VAL A 317 -5.16 -17.26 2.41
C VAL A 317 -4.58 -18.55 3.04
N GLU A 318 -4.73 -19.71 2.37
CA GLU A 318 -4.15 -20.98 2.84
C GLU A 318 -2.61 -20.96 2.79
N ASP A 319 -2.02 -20.36 1.75
CA ASP A 319 -0.57 -20.14 1.65
C ASP A 319 -0.06 -19.18 2.73
N LEU A 320 -0.77 -18.09 3.02
CA LEU A 320 -0.47 -17.16 4.11
C LEU A 320 -0.45 -17.88 5.46
N ASP A 321 -1.46 -18.72 5.74
CA ASP A 321 -1.56 -19.48 6.97
C ASP A 321 -0.41 -20.47 7.13
N SER A 322 -0.20 -21.34 6.12
CA SER A 322 0.69 -22.48 6.23
C SER A 322 2.16 -22.15 5.98
N ARG A 323 2.46 -21.19 5.09
CA ARG A 323 3.82 -20.88 4.62
C ARG A 323 4.41 -19.64 5.29
N LEU A 324 3.58 -18.82 5.97
CA LEU A 324 4.06 -17.63 6.66
C LEU A 324 3.71 -17.66 8.15
N ILE A 325 2.42 -17.71 8.52
CA ILE A 325 1.98 -17.66 9.91
C ILE A 325 2.48 -18.86 10.69
N GLY A 326 2.31 -20.08 10.13
CA GLY A 326 2.75 -21.31 10.76
C GLY A 326 4.24 -21.30 11.14
N PRO A 327 5.16 -21.13 10.19
CA PRO A 327 6.61 -21.06 10.48
C PRO A 327 6.98 -19.99 11.51
N ILE A 328 6.37 -18.79 11.45
CA ILE A 328 6.61 -17.75 12.45
C ILE A 328 6.16 -18.21 13.83
N PHE A 329 4.92 -18.70 13.97
CA PHE A 329 4.38 -19.16 15.25
C PHE A 329 5.20 -20.32 15.84
N GLU A 330 5.54 -21.33 15.02
CA GLU A 330 6.33 -22.48 15.47
C GLU A 330 7.71 -22.11 15.96
N GLU A 331 8.33 -21.08 15.38
CA GLU A 331 9.63 -20.61 15.84
C GLU A 331 9.52 -19.74 17.10
N VAL A 332 8.68 -18.69 17.08
CA VAL A 332 8.62 -17.74 18.18
C VAL A 332 8.02 -18.34 19.47
N SER A 333 7.21 -19.38 19.36
CA SER A 333 6.67 -20.10 20.53
C SER A 333 7.72 -20.86 21.33
N LYS A 334 8.91 -21.08 20.79
CA LYS A 334 10.07 -21.68 21.46
C LYS A 334 10.90 -20.67 22.25
N TRP A 335 10.65 -19.38 22.04
CA TRP A 335 11.46 -18.33 22.65
C TRP A 335 11.07 -18.07 24.11
N ASN A 336 12.08 -17.72 24.93
CA ASN A 336 11.83 -17.31 26.31
C ASN A 336 11.16 -15.94 26.39
N GLU A 337 11.42 -15.05 25.40
CA GLU A 337 10.78 -13.74 25.31
C GLU A 337 9.43 -13.90 24.62
N PRO A 338 8.32 -13.48 25.26
CA PRO A 338 6.99 -13.64 24.70
C PRO A 338 6.79 -12.75 23.46
N VAL A 339 6.12 -13.30 22.45
CA VAL A 339 5.76 -12.61 21.23
C VAL A 339 4.23 -12.57 21.11
N ALA A 340 3.68 -11.36 21.00
CA ALA A 340 2.28 -11.14 20.65
C ALA A 340 2.14 -11.14 19.13
N ILE A 341 1.13 -11.85 18.63
CA ILE A 341 0.84 -12.01 17.20
C ILE A 341 -0.55 -11.45 16.92
N ALA A 342 -0.65 -10.54 15.97
CA ALA A 342 -1.94 -10.14 15.40
C ALA A 342 -2.03 -10.54 13.92
N VAL A 343 -3.21 -10.99 13.51
CA VAL A 343 -3.51 -11.32 12.11
C VAL A 343 -4.79 -10.61 11.71
N LEU A 344 -4.76 -9.90 10.58
CA LEU A 344 -5.91 -9.19 10.05
C LEU A 344 -5.74 -8.88 8.55
N PRO A 345 -6.82 -8.62 7.80
CA PRO A 345 -6.73 -7.82 6.57
C PRO A 345 -6.60 -6.33 6.90
N ASP A 346 -6.44 -5.51 5.87
CA ASP A 346 -6.57 -4.05 5.98
C ASP A 346 -7.98 -3.57 5.58
N HIS A 347 -8.52 -4.11 4.51
CA HIS A 347 -9.90 -3.90 4.01
C HIS A 347 -10.42 -5.18 3.36
N PRO A 348 -11.72 -5.30 3.07
CA PRO A 348 -12.21 -6.32 2.16
C PRO A 348 -11.93 -5.94 0.70
N THR A 349 -11.62 -6.94 -0.12
CA THR A 349 -11.60 -6.86 -1.59
C THR A 349 -12.46 -7.97 -2.16
N PRO A 350 -13.81 -7.85 -2.04
CA PRO A 350 -14.68 -8.94 -2.40
C PRO A 350 -14.55 -9.31 -3.89
N CYS A 351 -14.34 -10.60 -4.17
CA CYS A 351 -14.21 -11.12 -5.53
C CYS A 351 -15.40 -10.77 -6.43
N ALA A 352 -16.59 -10.70 -5.86
CA ALA A 352 -17.80 -10.31 -6.59
C ALA A 352 -17.81 -8.82 -6.96
N HIS A 353 -17.12 -7.99 -6.19
CA HIS A 353 -17.05 -6.54 -6.37
C HIS A 353 -15.79 -6.08 -7.11
N ARG A 354 -14.70 -6.85 -7.01
CA ARG A 354 -13.40 -6.62 -7.65
C ARG A 354 -12.73 -5.29 -7.31
N THR A 355 -13.09 -4.72 -6.17
CA THR A 355 -12.45 -3.53 -5.62
C THR A 355 -12.67 -3.48 -4.11
N HIS A 356 -12.00 -2.55 -3.46
CA HIS A 356 -12.04 -2.41 -2.01
C HIS A 356 -13.40 -1.94 -1.51
N THR A 357 -13.76 -2.35 -0.29
CA THR A 357 -14.93 -1.84 0.44
C THR A 357 -14.51 -1.35 1.82
N SER A 358 -15.38 -0.55 2.45
CA SER A 358 -15.17 -0.01 3.80
C SER A 358 -15.86 -0.83 4.91
N ASP A 359 -16.29 -2.06 4.60
CA ASP A 359 -16.86 -2.95 5.61
C ASP A 359 -15.82 -3.23 6.71
N PRO A 360 -16.23 -3.37 7.97
CA PRO A 360 -15.34 -3.79 9.05
C PRO A 360 -14.70 -5.15 8.76
N ILE A 361 -13.44 -5.28 9.15
CA ILE A 361 -12.64 -6.49 8.93
C ILE A 361 -12.47 -7.29 10.24
N PRO A 362 -12.35 -8.62 10.18
CA PRO A 362 -12.00 -9.43 11.34
C PRO A 362 -10.53 -9.22 11.73
N PHE A 363 -10.25 -9.26 13.02
CA PHE A 363 -8.88 -9.32 13.53
C PHE A 363 -8.78 -10.31 14.69
N LEU A 364 -7.59 -10.88 14.85
CA LEU A 364 -7.22 -11.67 16.04
C LEU A 364 -5.95 -11.10 16.67
N ILE A 365 -5.88 -11.22 17.99
CA ILE A 365 -4.71 -10.93 18.79
C ILE A 365 -4.44 -12.14 19.70
N TYR A 366 -3.26 -12.71 19.55
CA TYR A 366 -2.73 -13.75 20.43
C TYR A 366 -1.52 -13.21 21.20
N ALA A 367 -1.48 -13.50 22.49
CA ALA A 367 -0.28 -13.29 23.30
C ALA A 367 -0.22 -14.36 24.40
N PRO A 368 0.99 -14.82 24.79
CA PRO A 368 1.13 -15.70 25.96
C PRO A 368 0.56 -15.05 27.21
N GLY A 369 -0.38 -15.74 27.88
CA GLY A 369 -1.07 -15.24 29.06
C GLY A 369 -2.30 -14.38 28.81
N LEU A 370 -2.65 -14.10 27.57
CA LEU A 370 -3.92 -13.46 27.23
C LEU A 370 -5.07 -14.46 27.37
N GLU A 371 -6.10 -14.13 28.18
CA GLU A 371 -7.26 -14.97 28.35
C GLU A 371 -8.10 -15.02 27.06
N PRO A 372 -8.37 -16.21 26.49
CA PRO A 372 -9.14 -16.37 25.28
C PRO A 372 -10.59 -15.87 25.43
N ASP A 373 -11.20 -15.45 24.34
CA ASP A 373 -12.60 -15.00 24.31
C ASP A 373 -13.61 -16.10 23.88
N GLY A 374 -13.12 -17.29 23.58
CA GLY A 374 -13.93 -18.45 23.22
C GLY A 374 -14.27 -18.57 21.73
N VAL A 375 -13.81 -17.63 20.89
CA VAL A 375 -13.92 -17.74 19.43
C VAL A 375 -12.93 -18.81 18.93
N THR A 376 -13.37 -19.74 18.10
CA THR A 376 -12.57 -20.90 17.67
C THR A 376 -12.16 -20.87 16.21
N ALA A 377 -12.65 -19.92 15.43
CA ALA A 377 -12.32 -19.75 14.03
C ALA A 377 -12.09 -18.28 13.71
N PHE A 378 -11.14 -18.02 12.81
CA PHE A 378 -10.83 -16.67 12.32
C PHE A 378 -11.58 -16.40 11.01
N ASP A 379 -12.72 -15.74 11.09
CA ASP A 379 -13.51 -15.32 9.94
C ASP A 379 -14.43 -14.15 10.32
N GLU A 380 -15.07 -13.55 9.31
CA GLU A 380 -15.91 -12.36 9.46
C GLU A 380 -17.13 -12.60 10.38
N GLU A 381 -17.70 -13.80 10.41
CA GLU A 381 -18.88 -14.10 11.24
C GLU A 381 -18.47 -14.49 12.67
N SER A 382 -17.44 -15.31 12.82
CA SER A 382 -16.96 -15.75 14.13
C SER A 382 -16.40 -14.58 14.95
N CYS A 383 -15.63 -13.69 14.32
CA CYS A 383 -15.01 -12.55 14.99
C CYS A 383 -16.00 -11.47 15.46
N LYS A 384 -17.25 -11.44 14.95
CA LYS A 384 -18.32 -10.59 15.49
C LYS A 384 -18.68 -10.92 16.95
N GLN A 385 -18.40 -12.15 17.39
CA GLN A 385 -18.60 -12.60 18.75
C GLN A 385 -17.38 -12.42 19.65
N GLY A 386 -16.30 -11.86 19.09
CA GLY A 386 -15.02 -11.70 19.78
C GLY A 386 -15.07 -10.73 20.95
N GLY A 387 -14.18 -10.96 21.91
CA GLY A 387 -14.14 -10.22 23.17
C GLY A 387 -13.71 -8.75 23.06
N TYR A 388 -13.15 -8.34 21.91
CA TYR A 388 -12.85 -6.92 21.64
C TYR A 388 -14.06 -6.20 21.03
N GLY A 389 -15.07 -6.91 20.52
CA GLY A 389 -16.25 -6.32 19.88
C GLY A 389 -15.90 -5.57 18.59
N ASN A 390 -16.63 -4.49 18.33
CA ASN A 390 -16.38 -3.60 17.21
C ASN A 390 -15.52 -2.42 17.68
N ILE A 391 -14.37 -2.26 17.09
CA ILE A 391 -13.45 -1.12 17.32
C ILE A 391 -13.16 -0.41 16.01
N GLU A 392 -12.61 0.79 16.09
CA GLU A 392 -12.30 1.60 14.90
C GLU A 392 -11.01 2.41 15.06
N GLY A 393 -10.48 2.84 13.93
CA GLY A 393 -9.32 3.70 13.88
C GLY A 393 -8.09 3.08 14.53
N THR A 394 -7.38 3.88 15.29
CA THR A 394 -6.11 3.50 15.91
C THR A 394 -6.25 2.66 17.18
N GLU A 395 -7.47 2.32 17.57
CA GLU A 395 -7.74 1.59 18.81
C GLU A 395 -7.11 0.20 18.80
N PHE A 396 -7.13 -0.49 17.66
CA PHE A 396 -6.49 -1.79 17.47
C PHE A 396 -5.00 -1.76 17.88
N THR A 397 -4.24 -0.85 17.31
CA THR A 397 -2.78 -0.76 17.57
C THR A 397 -2.49 -0.35 19.00
N ARG A 398 -3.31 0.54 19.54
CA ARG A 398 -3.23 0.94 20.97
C ARG A 398 -3.44 -0.26 21.89
N ILE A 399 -4.43 -1.10 21.63
CA ILE A 399 -4.67 -2.34 22.38
C ILE A 399 -3.48 -3.29 22.20
N PHE A 400 -3.10 -3.58 20.97
CA PHE A 400 -2.08 -4.57 20.63
C PHE A 400 -0.72 -4.23 21.25
N LEU A 401 -0.22 -2.99 21.03
CA LEU A 401 1.08 -2.57 21.53
C LEU A 401 1.10 -2.22 23.02
N SER A 402 -0.04 -2.28 23.73
CA SER A 402 -0.12 -2.13 25.19
C SER A 402 -0.04 -3.45 25.97
N LEU A 403 -0.05 -4.59 25.30
CA LEU A 403 0.10 -5.91 25.93
C LEU A 403 1.45 -6.02 26.64
N LYS A 404 1.47 -6.77 27.81
CA LYS A 404 2.65 -6.88 28.66
C LYS A 404 3.08 -8.33 28.82
#